data_8b93b2cd85f12d108d2ddd6fa9963aa4
#
_entry.id   8b93b2cd85f12d108d2ddd6fa9963aa4
#
_cell.length_a   1.000
_cell.length_b   1.000
_cell.length_c   1.000
_cell.angle_alpha   90.00
_cell.angle_beta   90.00
_cell.angle_gamma   90.00
#
_symmetry.space_group_name_H-M   'P 1'
#
loop_
_entity.id
_entity.type
_entity.pdbx_description
1 polymer ?
#
loop_
_entity_poly.entity_id
_entity_poly.type
_entity_poly.pdbx_seq_one_letter_code
_entity_poly.pdbx_strand_id
1 'polypeptide(L)'
;AFLAKGLNIGILENDHGAVNVDMMLLQELRGDQCELEMISGGCDAETHRRRFRTKLISMGMCGYDRVLVEPSGIYDIDEFFDVLRDEPLDRWYEIGNVIAVVNAGLEESLSDQAEFLLASEVADAGSIVLSRSQEVPVTKQDATIEHLNRSLVKFGCRRQIKGDEVLRSPWNEWTEREFERVLN
;
A
#
# COMPACT_ATOMS: atom_id res chain seq x y z
N ALA A 1 -12.39 -0.22 -10.16
CA ALA A 1 -12.50 -1.68 -10.37
C ALA A 1 -13.47 -2.31 -9.35
N PHE A 2 -13.26 -2.26 -8.02
CA PHE A 2 -14.17 -2.86 -7.01
C PHE A 2 -15.59 -2.30 -7.09
N LEU A 3 -15.76 -0.97 -7.11
CA LEU A 3 -17.07 -0.33 -7.25
C LEU A 3 -17.79 -0.76 -8.54
N ALA A 4 -17.06 -0.93 -9.64
CA ALA A 4 -17.63 -1.44 -10.88
C ALA A 4 -18.12 -2.91 -10.78
N LYS A 5 -17.64 -3.65 -9.78
CA LYS A 5 -18.12 -5.02 -9.45
C LYS A 5 -19.26 -5.00 -8.43
N GLY A 6 -19.72 -3.81 -8.00
CA GLY A 6 -20.83 -3.64 -7.06
C GLY A 6 -20.45 -3.90 -5.60
N LEU A 7 -19.17 -3.88 -5.26
CA LEU A 7 -18.70 -4.10 -3.90
C LEU A 7 -18.79 -2.82 -3.05
N ASN A 8 -19.08 -2.98 -1.77
CA ASN A 8 -19.01 -1.93 -0.78
C ASN A 8 -17.58 -1.78 -0.27
N ILE A 9 -17.03 -0.57 -0.33
CA ILE A 9 -15.62 -0.31 -0.07
C ILE A 9 -15.45 0.73 1.02
N GLY A 10 -14.57 0.45 1.98
CA GLY A 10 -13.99 1.44 2.85
C GLY A 10 -12.59 1.82 2.36
N ILE A 11 -12.27 3.10 2.35
CA ILE A 11 -10.92 3.60 2.09
C ILE A 11 -10.44 4.29 3.36
N LEU A 12 -9.30 3.88 3.86
CA LEU A 12 -8.67 4.43 5.05
C LEU A 12 -7.31 5.00 4.68
N GLU A 13 -7.21 6.32 4.73
CA GLU A 13 -5.98 7.04 4.49
C GLU A 13 -5.32 7.48 5.78
N ASN A 14 -4.01 7.42 5.79
CA ASN A 14 -3.19 7.90 6.87
C ASN A 14 -2.28 9.04 6.39
N ASP A 15 -2.76 10.28 6.55
CA ASP A 15 -2.02 11.46 6.14
C ASP A 15 -1.56 12.28 7.36
N HIS A 16 -0.28 12.69 7.30
CA HIS A 16 0.33 13.61 8.25
C HIS A 16 0.34 15.07 7.76
N GLY A 17 -0.18 15.33 6.57
CA GLY A 17 -0.20 16.67 5.95
C GLY A 17 -1.21 17.63 6.60
N ALA A 18 -0.93 18.92 6.48
CA ALA A 18 -1.88 19.97 6.89
C ALA A 18 -3.08 20.07 5.93
N VAL A 19 -2.94 19.56 4.71
CA VAL A 19 -3.99 19.46 3.68
C VAL A 19 -3.92 18.08 3.06
N ASN A 20 -4.99 17.29 3.23
CA ASN A 20 -5.06 15.97 2.61
C ASN A 20 -5.51 16.12 1.15
N VAL A 21 -4.54 16.07 0.23
CA VAL A 21 -4.78 16.17 -1.21
C VAL A 21 -5.44 14.89 -1.72
N ASP A 22 -5.06 13.74 -1.20
CA ASP A 22 -5.53 12.43 -1.66
C ASP A 22 -7.02 12.26 -1.32
N MET A 23 -7.42 12.64 -0.11
CA MET A 23 -8.83 12.71 0.25
C MET A 23 -9.64 13.63 -0.65
N MET A 24 -9.08 14.76 -1.09
CA MET A 24 -9.76 15.64 -2.03
C MET A 24 -9.96 14.97 -3.39
N LEU A 25 -8.97 14.23 -3.89
CA LEU A 25 -9.07 13.50 -5.14
C LEU A 25 -10.07 12.34 -5.07
N LEU A 26 -10.21 11.72 -3.90
CA LEU A 26 -11.09 10.59 -3.69
C LEU A 26 -12.55 10.98 -3.37
N GLN A 27 -12.83 12.26 -3.11
CA GLN A 27 -14.19 12.73 -2.77
C GLN A 27 -15.25 12.34 -3.83
N GLU A 28 -14.88 12.30 -5.10
CA GLU A 28 -15.77 11.90 -6.19
C GLU A 28 -16.21 10.42 -6.10
N LEU A 29 -15.46 9.59 -5.37
CA LEU A 29 -15.78 8.17 -5.16
C LEU A 29 -16.75 7.98 -4.00
N ARG A 30 -16.90 8.98 -3.13
CA ARG A 30 -17.75 8.89 -1.94
C ARG A 30 -19.23 8.74 -2.33
N GLY A 31 -19.90 7.76 -1.77
CA GLY A 31 -21.29 7.47 -2.06
C GLY A 31 -21.78 6.25 -1.29
N ASP A 32 -22.94 5.73 -1.68
CA ASP A 32 -23.58 4.61 -0.97
C ASP A 32 -22.73 3.35 -0.90
N GLN A 33 -21.79 3.16 -1.82
CA GLN A 33 -20.92 1.98 -1.89
C GLN A 33 -19.44 2.29 -1.56
N CYS A 34 -19.11 3.53 -1.21
CA CYS A 34 -17.74 3.93 -0.91
C CYS A 34 -17.70 4.94 0.22
N GLU A 35 -17.11 4.56 1.33
CA GLU A 35 -16.84 5.45 2.46
C GLU A 35 -15.36 5.78 2.52
N LEU A 36 -15.06 7.05 2.78
CA LEU A 36 -13.71 7.56 2.95
C LEU A 36 -13.48 7.90 4.41
N GLU A 37 -12.48 7.32 5.01
CA GLU A 37 -12.05 7.56 6.38
C GLU A 37 -10.58 8.00 6.40
N MET A 38 -10.22 8.80 7.39
CA MET A 38 -8.88 9.33 7.54
C MET A 38 -8.39 9.16 8.98
N ILE A 39 -7.11 8.86 9.10
CA ILE A 39 -6.38 8.99 10.36
C ILE A 39 -5.56 10.26 10.28
N SER A 40 -5.96 11.27 11.02
CA SER A 40 -5.23 12.52 11.09
C SER A 40 -4.55 12.67 12.45
N GLY A 41 -3.30 13.13 12.41
CA GLY A 41 -2.53 13.48 13.60
C GLY A 41 -2.27 12.29 14.54
N GLY A 42 -1.26 12.40 15.26
CA GLY A 42 -0.76 11.52 16.31
C GLY A 42 0.62 12.04 16.60
N CYS A 43 0.84 12.53 17.82
CA CYS A 43 2.17 13.04 18.19
C CYS A 43 3.16 11.89 18.51
N ASP A 44 2.67 10.66 18.53
CA ASP A 44 3.47 9.46 18.85
C ASP A 44 2.88 8.21 18.20
N ALA A 45 3.71 7.18 18.05
CA ALA A 45 3.38 5.92 17.40
C ALA A 45 2.23 5.18 18.12
N GLU A 46 2.20 5.20 19.46
CA GLU A 46 1.18 4.50 20.24
C GLU A 46 -0.22 5.11 20.02
N THR A 47 -0.31 6.45 20.04
CA THR A 47 -1.57 7.15 19.74
C THR A 47 -2.02 6.88 18.32
N HIS A 48 -1.09 6.84 17.36
CA HIS A 48 -1.38 6.51 15.98
C HIS A 48 -1.93 5.08 15.85
N ARG A 49 -1.22 4.08 16.40
CA ARG A 49 -1.65 2.67 16.42
C ARG A 49 -3.05 2.51 17.00
N ARG A 50 -3.35 3.19 18.13
CA ARG A 50 -4.68 3.14 18.77
C ARG A 50 -5.77 3.73 17.88
N ARG A 51 -5.50 4.86 17.20
CA ARG A 51 -6.45 5.48 16.27
C ARG A 51 -6.72 4.58 15.08
N PHE A 52 -5.66 4.03 14.51
CA PHE A 52 -5.74 3.10 13.39
C PHE A 52 -6.60 1.88 13.75
N ARG A 53 -6.30 1.24 14.88
CA ARG A 53 -7.10 0.12 15.40
C ARG A 53 -8.58 0.51 15.61
N THR A 54 -8.84 1.67 16.18
CA THR A 54 -10.23 2.15 16.41
C THR A 54 -10.97 2.36 15.10
N LYS A 55 -10.31 2.91 14.08
CA LYS A 55 -10.91 3.09 12.75
C LYS A 55 -11.22 1.76 12.10
N LEU A 56 -10.31 0.81 12.13
CA LEU A 56 -10.54 -0.54 11.59
C LEU A 56 -11.71 -1.23 12.30
N ILE A 57 -11.84 -1.10 13.62
CA ILE A 57 -13.00 -1.63 14.36
C ILE A 57 -14.30 -0.99 13.85
N SER A 58 -14.33 0.34 13.73
CA SER A 58 -15.50 1.04 13.20
C SER A 58 -15.87 0.58 11.79
N MET A 59 -14.88 0.48 10.91
CA MET A 59 -15.08 0.02 9.52
C MET A 59 -15.52 -1.43 9.44
N GLY A 60 -15.00 -2.31 10.30
CA GLY A 60 -15.43 -3.70 10.39
C GLY A 60 -16.90 -3.85 10.80
N MET A 61 -17.40 -2.95 11.64
CA MET A 61 -18.81 -2.92 12.01
C MET A 61 -19.73 -2.43 10.87
N CYS A 62 -19.20 -1.70 9.90
CA CYS A 62 -19.97 -1.25 8.73
C CYS A 62 -20.18 -2.34 7.68
N GLY A 63 -19.42 -3.44 7.73
CA GLY A 63 -19.62 -4.59 6.85
C GLY A 63 -19.18 -4.35 5.40
N TYR A 64 -18.07 -3.66 5.19
CA TYR A 64 -17.49 -3.49 3.85
C TYR A 64 -16.97 -4.82 3.30
N ASP A 65 -17.15 -5.03 1.99
CA ASP A 65 -16.59 -6.18 1.28
C ASP A 65 -15.06 -6.09 1.17
N ARG A 66 -14.54 -4.85 1.09
CA ARG A 66 -13.10 -4.56 1.03
C ARG A 66 -12.79 -3.27 1.78
N VAL A 67 -11.67 -3.27 2.46
CA VAL A 67 -11.07 -2.06 3.04
C VAL A 67 -9.71 -1.85 2.40
N LEU A 68 -9.54 -0.71 1.74
CA LEU A 68 -8.27 -0.28 1.18
C LEU A 68 -7.59 0.61 2.20
N VAL A 69 -6.37 0.28 2.56
CA VAL A 69 -5.60 1.06 3.53
C VAL A 69 -4.37 1.63 2.84
N GLU A 70 -4.20 2.93 2.91
CA GLU A 70 -2.96 3.61 2.53
C GLU A 70 -2.25 4.05 3.81
N PRO A 71 -1.19 3.33 4.23
CA PRO A 71 -0.40 3.74 5.38
C PRO A 71 0.50 4.92 5.02
N SER A 72 0.90 5.71 6.01
CA SER A 72 1.97 6.70 5.80
C SER A 72 3.26 6.03 5.36
N GLY A 73 3.99 6.64 4.42
CA GLY A 73 5.26 6.13 3.89
C GLY A 73 6.41 6.04 4.90
N ILE A 74 6.19 6.43 6.15
CA ILE A 74 7.12 6.25 7.29
C ILE A 74 6.59 5.23 8.30
N TYR A 75 5.46 4.59 8.01
CA TYR A 75 4.81 3.65 8.91
C TYR A 75 5.45 2.26 8.77
N ASP A 76 5.71 1.63 9.89
CA ASP A 76 6.21 0.26 9.91
C ASP A 76 5.09 -0.71 9.51
N ILE A 77 5.30 -1.45 8.43
CA ILE A 77 4.32 -2.41 7.93
C ILE A 77 4.06 -3.56 8.91
N ASP A 78 5.04 -3.93 9.73
CA ASP A 78 4.90 -4.94 10.78
C ASP A 78 3.91 -4.48 11.85
N GLU A 79 3.93 -3.20 12.24
CA GLU A 79 2.93 -2.64 13.17
C GLU A 79 1.51 -2.71 12.60
N PHE A 80 1.36 -2.55 11.29
CA PHE A 80 0.07 -2.71 10.61
C PHE A 80 -0.45 -4.13 10.74
N PHE A 81 0.38 -5.12 10.44
CA PHE A 81 -0.02 -6.53 10.55
C PHE A 81 -0.28 -6.93 12.00
N ASP A 82 0.47 -6.42 12.95
CA ASP A 82 0.24 -6.67 14.37
C ASP A 82 -1.13 -6.15 14.82
N VAL A 83 -1.53 -4.96 14.37
CA VAL A 83 -2.87 -4.43 14.67
C VAL A 83 -3.97 -5.33 14.11
N LEU A 84 -3.80 -5.88 12.91
CA LEU A 84 -4.79 -6.78 12.31
C LEU A 84 -4.88 -8.15 13.01
N ARG A 85 -3.83 -8.56 13.72
CA ARG A 85 -3.80 -9.79 14.52
C ARG A 85 -4.43 -9.63 15.90
N ASP A 86 -4.67 -8.40 16.35
CA ASP A 86 -5.33 -8.11 17.63
C ASP A 86 -6.83 -8.38 17.55
N GLU A 87 -7.41 -8.96 18.64
CA GLU A 87 -8.86 -9.09 18.75
C GLU A 87 -9.56 -7.71 18.79
N PRO A 88 -10.71 -7.50 18.11
CA PRO A 88 -11.48 -8.47 17.32
C PRO A 88 -11.11 -8.51 15.83
N LEU A 89 -10.10 -7.74 15.39
CA LEU A 89 -9.78 -7.53 13.98
C LEU A 89 -9.33 -8.83 13.28
N ASP A 90 -8.65 -9.69 14.00
CA ASP A 90 -8.21 -11.02 13.55
C ASP A 90 -9.36 -11.91 13.05
N ARG A 91 -10.60 -11.65 13.55
CA ARG A 91 -11.81 -12.40 13.15
C ARG A 91 -12.64 -11.69 12.10
N TRP A 92 -12.40 -10.39 11.89
CA TRP A 92 -13.22 -9.55 10.99
C TRP A 92 -12.54 -9.27 9.68
N TYR A 93 -11.21 -9.34 9.66
CA TYR A 93 -10.41 -9.01 8.49
C TYR A 93 -9.57 -10.19 8.04
N GLU A 94 -9.49 -10.33 6.74
CA GLU A 94 -8.51 -11.16 6.06
C GLU A 94 -7.60 -10.25 5.25
N ILE A 95 -6.28 -10.46 5.36
CA ILE A 95 -5.31 -9.70 4.58
C ILE A 95 -5.42 -10.14 3.13
N GLY A 96 -5.78 -9.19 2.28
CA GLY A 96 -5.79 -9.37 0.84
C GLY A 96 -4.40 -9.15 0.24
N ASN A 97 -4.33 -8.39 -0.87
CA ASN A 97 -3.06 -8.09 -1.50
C ASN A 97 -2.35 -6.90 -0.82
N VAL A 98 -1.08 -7.05 -0.58
CA VAL A 98 -0.17 -5.97 -0.16
C VAL A 98 0.52 -5.43 -1.41
N ILE A 99 0.37 -4.14 -1.68
CA ILE A 99 0.88 -3.50 -2.89
C ILE A 99 1.98 -2.52 -2.51
N ALA A 100 3.19 -2.76 -2.99
CA ALA A 100 4.27 -1.79 -2.90
C ALA A 100 4.31 -0.92 -4.16
N VAL A 101 4.26 0.40 -3.99
CA VAL A 101 4.37 1.37 -5.09
C VAL A 101 5.77 1.97 -5.07
N VAL A 102 6.57 1.65 -6.07
CA VAL A 102 7.98 2.05 -6.16
C VAL A 102 8.19 2.99 -7.34
N ASN A 103 8.92 4.08 -7.14
CA ASN A 103 9.31 4.97 -8.25
C ASN A 103 10.22 4.22 -9.23
N ALA A 104 9.82 4.12 -10.50
CA ALA A 104 10.60 3.47 -11.55
C ALA A 104 11.98 4.12 -11.79
N GLY A 105 12.11 5.40 -11.43
CA GLY A 105 13.36 6.15 -11.49
C GLY A 105 14.12 6.19 -10.16
N LEU A 106 14.01 5.15 -9.32
CA LEU A 106 14.68 5.08 -8.03
C LEU A 106 16.17 5.50 -8.13
N GLU A 107 16.64 6.29 -7.18
CA GLU A 107 18.03 6.69 -7.09
C GLU A 107 18.96 5.48 -6.90
N GLU A 108 20.16 5.55 -7.47
CA GLU A 108 21.12 4.44 -7.39
C GLU A 108 21.74 4.27 -6.00
N SER A 109 21.75 5.36 -5.21
CA SER A 109 22.30 5.37 -3.86
C SER A 109 21.27 5.99 -2.92
N LEU A 110 20.80 5.19 -1.97
CA LEU A 110 19.94 5.60 -0.89
C LEU A 110 20.72 5.57 0.43
N SER A 111 20.21 6.28 1.44
CA SER A 111 20.73 6.10 2.81
C SER A 111 20.38 4.69 3.32
N ASP A 112 21.16 4.16 4.27
CA ASP A 112 20.88 2.84 4.85
C ASP A 112 19.47 2.75 5.45
N GLN A 113 18.98 3.84 6.04
CA GLN A 113 17.61 3.90 6.56
C GLN A 113 16.56 3.83 5.47
N ALA A 114 16.75 4.55 4.36
CA ALA A 114 15.83 4.51 3.23
C ALA A 114 15.84 3.15 2.52
N GLU A 115 17.02 2.52 2.40
CA GLU A 115 17.12 1.16 1.86
C GLU A 115 16.47 0.12 2.77
N PHE A 116 16.59 0.27 4.10
CA PHE A 116 15.91 -0.62 5.04
C PHE A 116 14.39 -0.51 4.91
N LEU A 117 13.86 0.72 4.90
CA LEU A 117 12.43 0.97 4.73
C LEU A 117 11.92 0.39 3.41
N LEU A 118 12.64 0.65 2.31
CA LEU A 118 12.30 0.12 1.00
C LEU A 118 12.29 -1.43 0.99
N ALA A 119 13.28 -2.06 1.59
CA ALA A 119 13.34 -3.51 1.70
C ALA A 119 12.19 -4.08 2.55
N SER A 120 11.85 -3.44 3.67
CA SER A 120 10.71 -3.82 4.53
C SER A 120 9.38 -3.76 3.76
N GLU A 121 9.12 -2.66 3.06
CA GLU A 121 7.88 -2.47 2.30
C GLU A 121 7.71 -3.50 1.16
N VAL A 122 8.80 -3.82 0.45
CA VAL A 122 8.70 -4.79 -0.66
C VAL A 122 8.80 -6.24 -0.21
N ALA A 123 9.29 -6.51 1.00
CA ALA A 123 9.43 -7.87 1.51
C ALA A 123 8.09 -8.61 1.59
N ASP A 124 7.04 -7.94 2.03
CA ASP A 124 5.70 -8.50 2.22
C ASP A 124 4.72 -8.19 1.09
N ALA A 125 5.15 -7.42 0.08
CA ALA A 125 4.28 -7.07 -1.03
C ALA A 125 3.94 -8.26 -1.91
N GLY A 126 2.66 -8.54 -2.12
CA GLY A 126 2.17 -9.53 -3.09
C GLY A 126 2.25 -9.01 -4.53
N SER A 127 2.21 -7.69 -4.71
CA SER A 127 2.38 -7.03 -6.01
C SER A 127 3.25 -5.78 -5.88
N ILE A 128 4.10 -5.56 -6.86
CA ILE A 128 4.92 -4.36 -6.96
C ILE A 128 4.48 -3.57 -8.19
N VAL A 129 4.22 -2.28 -7.99
CA VAL A 129 3.82 -1.35 -9.05
C VAL A 129 4.94 -0.33 -9.24
N LEU A 130 5.48 -0.24 -10.45
CA LEU A 130 6.42 0.83 -10.79
C LEU A 130 5.65 2.09 -11.16
N SER A 131 5.61 3.06 -10.26
CA SER A 131 5.07 4.38 -10.56
C SER A 131 6.00 5.15 -11.49
N ARG A 132 5.41 6.03 -12.32
CA ARG A 132 6.15 6.88 -13.27
C ARG A 132 7.00 6.09 -14.26
N SER A 133 6.63 4.86 -14.56
CA SER A 133 7.36 3.95 -15.44
C SER A 133 7.50 4.50 -16.87
N GLN A 134 6.52 5.29 -17.33
CA GLN A 134 6.56 5.96 -18.64
C GLN A 134 7.61 7.08 -18.73
N GLU A 135 8.13 7.56 -17.60
CA GLU A 135 9.11 8.66 -17.58
C GLU A 135 10.55 8.16 -17.70
N VAL A 136 10.77 6.86 -17.62
CA VAL A 136 12.13 6.27 -17.62
C VAL A 136 12.24 5.11 -18.62
N PRO A 137 13.44 4.88 -19.18
CA PRO A 137 13.64 3.75 -20.08
C PRO A 137 13.54 2.40 -19.33
N VAL A 138 13.23 1.33 -20.07
CA VAL A 138 13.12 -0.04 -19.53
C VAL A 138 14.40 -0.46 -18.78
N THR A 139 15.55 -0.07 -19.25
CA THR A 139 16.85 -0.34 -18.60
C THR A 139 16.93 0.25 -17.18
N LYS A 140 16.33 1.43 -16.95
CA LYS A 140 16.27 2.03 -15.62
C LYS A 140 15.27 1.31 -14.74
N GLN A 141 14.13 0.87 -15.29
CA GLN A 141 13.16 0.03 -14.57
C GLN A 141 13.80 -1.30 -14.12
N ASP A 142 14.58 -1.94 -15.01
CA ASP A 142 15.32 -3.16 -14.67
C ASP A 142 16.34 -2.91 -13.55
N ALA A 143 17.10 -1.82 -13.64
CA ALA A 143 18.05 -1.43 -12.61
C ALA A 143 17.36 -1.16 -11.26
N THR A 144 16.15 -0.60 -11.27
CA THR A 144 15.33 -0.41 -10.06
C THR A 144 14.96 -1.76 -9.44
N ILE A 145 14.48 -2.73 -10.23
CA ILE A 145 14.16 -4.07 -9.73
C ILE A 145 15.40 -4.79 -9.18
N GLU A 146 16.53 -4.65 -9.82
CA GLU A 146 17.80 -5.19 -9.31
C GLU A 146 18.20 -4.51 -8.00
N HIS A 147 17.97 -3.20 -7.86
CA HIS A 147 18.21 -2.49 -6.62
C HIS A 147 17.34 -3.02 -5.49
N LEU A 148 16.02 -3.21 -5.72
CA LEU A 148 15.13 -3.82 -4.73
C LEU A 148 15.65 -5.18 -4.26
N ASN A 149 16.06 -6.04 -5.18
CA ASN A 149 16.61 -7.35 -4.84
C ASN A 149 17.91 -7.27 -4.04
N ARG A 150 18.80 -6.32 -4.37
CA ARG A 150 20.02 -6.08 -3.58
C ARG A 150 19.71 -5.61 -2.16
N SER A 151 18.73 -4.71 -2.01
CA SER A 151 18.30 -4.22 -0.69
C SER A 151 17.69 -5.35 0.15
N LEU A 152 16.85 -6.20 -0.42
CA LEU A 152 16.31 -7.38 0.25
C LEU A 152 17.44 -8.29 0.78
N VAL A 153 18.42 -8.60 -0.04
CA VAL A 153 19.58 -9.43 0.35
C VAL A 153 20.41 -8.74 1.43
N LYS A 154 20.66 -7.43 1.30
CA LYS A 154 21.42 -6.63 2.27
C LYS A 154 20.83 -6.73 3.67
N PHE A 155 19.51 -6.75 3.80
CA PHE A 155 18.80 -6.85 5.07
C PHE A 155 18.37 -8.28 5.45
N GLY A 156 18.92 -9.28 4.79
CA GLY A 156 18.75 -10.69 5.14
C GLY A 156 17.42 -11.31 4.71
N CYS A 157 16.65 -10.65 3.87
CA CYS A 157 15.45 -11.21 3.31
C CYS A 157 15.79 -12.23 2.21
N ARG A 158 15.14 -13.40 2.26
CA ARG A 158 15.35 -14.48 1.27
C ARG A 158 14.49 -14.32 0.02
N ARG A 159 13.53 -13.41 0.05
CA ARG A 159 12.68 -13.14 -1.09
C ARG A 159 13.50 -12.56 -2.25
N GLN A 160 13.12 -12.95 -3.45
CA GLN A 160 13.57 -12.34 -4.69
C GLN A 160 12.36 -11.93 -5.52
N ILE A 161 12.34 -10.68 -5.93
CA ILE A 161 11.30 -10.12 -6.77
C ILE A 161 11.56 -10.59 -8.20
N LYS A 162 10.58 -11.27 -8.80
CA LYS A 162 10.61 -11.70 -10.19
C LYS A 162 9.95 -10.68 -11.08
N GLY A 163 10.36 -10.63 -12.34
CA GLY A 163 9.83 -9.65 -13.29
C GLY A 163 8.33 -9.76 -13.55
N ASP A 164 7.75 -10.95 -13.37
CA ASP A 164 6.31 -11.21 -13.48
C ASP A 164 5.51 -10.75 -12.24
N GLU A 165 6.18 -10.46 -11.13
CA GLU A 165 5.56 -9.87 -9.93
C GLU A 165 5.44 -8.34 -10.02
N VAL A 166 6.08 -7.71 -11.02
CA VAL A 166 6.16 -6.26 -11.16
C VAL A 166 5.27 -5.76 -12.27
N LEU A 167 4.37 -4.85 -11.95
CA LEU A 167 3.57 -4.11 -12.91
C LEU A 167 4.34 -2.87 -13.37
N ARG A 168 4.70 -2.85 -14.65
CA ARG A 168 5.54 -1.82 -15.27
C ARG A 168 4.75 -0.84 -16.13
N SER A 169 3.53 -1.21 -16.51
CA SER A 169 2.65 -0.34 -17.31
C SER A 169 2.06 0.77 -16.45
N PRO A 170 1.84 1.97 -17.00
CA PRO A 170 1.05 2.99 -16.33
C PRO A 170 -0.35 2.45 -15.98
N TRP A 171 -0.89 2.82 -14.83
CA TRP A 171 -2.16 2.28 -14.31
C TRP A 171 -3.36 2.48 -15.26
N ASN A 172 -3.35 3.54 -16.05
CA ASN A 172 -4.39 3.84 -17.05
C ASN A 172 -4.32 2.94 -18.30
N GLU A 173 -3.26 2.18 -18.46
CA GLU A 173 -3.07 1.20 -19.54
C GLU A 173 -3.27 -0.24 -19.05
N TRP A 174 -3.54 -0.44 -17.76
CA TRP A 174 -3.71 -1.77 -17.20
C TRP A 174 -4.91 -2.49 -17.82
N THR A 175 -4.66 -3.73 -18.19
CA THR A 175 -5.68 -4.68 -18.61
C THR A 175 -6.51 -5.13 -17.41
N GLU A 176 -7.69 -5.70 -17.66
CA GLU A 176 -8.52 -6.29 -16.60
C GLU A 176 -7.75 -7.33 -15.77
N ARG A 177 -6.89 -8.13 -16.42
CA ARG A 177 -6.02 -9.11 -15.76
C ARG A 177 -5.02 -8.48 -14.80
N GLU A 178 -4.43 -7.34 -15.16
CA GLU A 178 -3.51 -6.61 -14.29
C GLU A 178 -4.24 -6.01 -13.08
N PHE A 179 -5.42 -5.46 -13.30
CA PHE A 179 -6.28 -5.03 -12.20
C PHE A 179 -6.67 -6.19 -11.29
N GLU A 180 -7.09 -7.31 -11.82
CA GLU A 180 -7.45 -8.48 -11.00
C GLU A 180 -6.27 -9.00 -10.17
N ARG A 181 -5.06 -8.95 -10.72
CA ARG A 181 -3.85 -9.33 -10.01
C ARG A 181 -3.55 -8.42 -8.81
N VAL A 182 -3.80 -7.12 -8.95
CA VAL A 182 -3.58 -6.14 -7.87
C VAL A 182 -4.69 -6.23 -6.81
N LEU A 183 -5.90 -6.63 -7.22
CA LEU A 183 -7.09 -6.63 -6.36
C LEU A 183 -7.31 -7.94 -5.59
N ASN A 184 -6.59 -9.01 -5.93
CA ASN A 184 -6.68 -10.33 -5.33
C ASN A 184 -5.35 -10.78 -4.74
#